data_eeaaa1bf64267cc43a429c340ed10ba6
#
_entry.id   eeaaa1bf64267cc43a429c340ed10ba6
#
_cell.length_a   1.000
_cell.length_b   1.000
_cell.length_c   1.000
_cell.angle_alpha   90.00
_cell.angle_beta   90.00
_cell.angle_gamma   90.00
#
_symmetry.space_group_name_H-M   'P 1'
#
loop_
_entity.id
_entity.type
_entity.pdbx_description
1 polymer ?
#
loop_
_entity_poly.entity_id
_entity_poly.type
_entity_poly.pdbx_seq_one_letter_code
_entity_poly.pdbx_strand_id
1 'polypeptide(L)'
;NRIKQTKLKSGYVGLGTTKIKPKIYQNFDVDNFRELRGQNKTYLSKEFSSQRVKTKFMDIRLFKEENYVVKGYLDSFYEAPLIFAKFSNDVFKDGIDIAFSTILKLFELRKNMQVIVNIPEGLKNNYVKSWVEFMENNSTFDGRWVFIDGEINAEQFYASSDIMLLPRRLNSSNVEYLKGMNLGCIPVASRTGILNDTITDIFDDMVLGCGFKTRDLILNNEKANEDYTSVLTKALNLYTNNSSSWNLLIKNAMNYDSSWNFEIIEKYNELYELL
;
A
#
# COMPACT_ATOMS: atom_id res chain seq x y z
N ASN A 1 7.53 29.87 -22.03
CA ASN A 1 6.55 30.68 -21.27
C ASN A 1 5.18 30.00 -21.09
N ARG A 2 4.71 29.20 -22.03
CA ARG A 2 3.44 28.42 -21.86
C ARG A 2 3.57 27.24 -20.89
N ILE A 3 4.74 26.62 -20.85
CA ILE A 3 5.02 25.49 -19.95
C ILE A 3 5.04 25.91 -18.47
N LYS A 4 5.50 27.13 -18.17
CA LYS A 4 5.46 27.67 -16.79
C LYS A 4 4.05 27.93 -16.25
N GLN A 5 3.11 28.28 -17.14
CA GLN A 5 1.71 28.51 -16.72
C GLN A 5 0.88 27.23 -16.56
N THR A 6 1.23 26.15 -17.26
CA THR A 6 0.59 24.85 -17.10
C THR A 6 1.00 24.15 -15.79
N LYS A 7 2.13 24.54 -15.19
CA LYS A 7 2.65 24.02 -13.94
C LYS A 7 1.71 24.24 -12.74
N LEU A 8 0.79 25.20 -12.85
CA LEU A 8 -0.08 25.63 -11.75
C LEU A 8 -1.47 24.97 -11.74
N LYS A 9 -1.89 24.27 -12.77
CA LYS A 9 -3.28 23.80 -12.89
C LYS A 9 -3.47 22.31 -13.13
N SER A 10 -2.44 21.58 -13.56
CA SER A 10 -2.57 20.13 -13.76
C SER A 10 -1.65 19.39 -12.80
N GLY A 11 -2.15 19.07 -11.62
CA GLY A 11 -1.44 18.21 -10.68
C GLY A 11 -1.27 16.78 -11.19
N TYR A 12 -1.25 16.56 -12.50
CA TYR A 12 -1.23 15.22 -13.04
C TYR A 12 -0.76 15.14 -14.48
N VAL A 13 0.50 14.82 -14.68
CA VAL A 13 0.98 14.24 -15.93
C VAL A 13 2.17 13.33 -15.60
N GLY A 14 2.07 12.04 -15.90
CA GLY A 14 3.14 11.06 -15.75
C GLY A 14 3.40 10.58 -14.30
N LEU A 15 4.64 10.46 -13.89
CA LEU A 15 5.05 9.89 -12.59
C LEU A 15 4.93 10.87 -11.40
N GLY A 16 4.55 12.13 -11.66
CA GLY A 16 4.43 13.14 -10.62
C GLY A 16 3.14 12.98 -9.80
N THR A 17 3.23 13.17 -8.48
CA THR A 17 2.09 13.30 -7.59
C THR A 17 2.14 14.63 -6.85
N THR A 18 0.98 15.20 -6.56
CA THR A 18 0.91 16.30 -5.59
C THR A 18 1.07 15.73 -4.18
N LYS A 19 1.78 16.43 -3.30
CA LYS A 19 1.77 16.10 -1.86
C LYS A 19 0.32 16.16 -1.37
N ILE A 20 -0.22 15.01 -1.00
CA ILE A 20 -1.61 14.86 -0.63
C ILE A 20 -1.73 15.00 0.88
N LYS A 21 -2.72 15.81 1.28
CA LYS A 21 -3.13 15.90 2.68
C LYS A 21 -4.50 15.25 2.81
N PRO A 22 -4.64 14.15 3.57
CA PRO A 22 -5.92 13.50 3.78
C PRO A 22 -6.92 14.48 4.40
N LYS A 23 -8.11 14.59 3.82
CA LYS A 23 -9.14 15.55 4.28
C LYS A 23 -9.78 15.16 5.63
N ILE A 24 -9.73 13.89 6.01
CA ILE A 24 -10.42 13.33 7.17
C ILE A 24 -9.45 13.08 8.33
N TYR A 25 -8.22 12.74 8.00
CA TYR A 25 -7.17 12.43 8.97
C TYR A 25 -6.30 13.64 9.24
N GLN A 26 -5.63 13.61 10.39
CA GLN A 26 -4.68 14.64 10.73
C GLN A 26 -3.55 14.69 9.71
N ASN A 27 -3.23 15.89 9.24
CA ASN A 27 -2.09 16.10 8.37
C ASN A 27 -0.80 15.86 9.16
N PHE A 28 0.13 15.13 8.57
CA PHE A 28 1.45 14.92 9.14
C PHE A 28 2.53 15.18 8.06
N ASP A 29 3.72 15.42 8.54
CA ASP A 29 4.93 15.61 7.77
C ASP A 29 6.06 14.74 8.35
N VAL A 30 7.26 14.92 7.84
CA VAL A 30 8.43 14.15 8.26
C VAL A 30 8.79 14.36 9.73
N ASP A 31 8.35 15.46 10.35
CA ASP A 31 8.70 15.80 11.73
C ASP A 31 7.68 15.26 12.74
N ASN A 32 6.39 15.18 12.37
CA ASN A 32 5.29 14.82 13.26
C ASN A 32 4.57 13.51 12.94
N PHE A 33 5.02 12.74 11.93
CA PHE A 33 4.32 11.57 11.39
C PHE A 33 4.02 10.48 12.45
N ARG A 34 4.87 10.32 13.46
CA ARG A 34 4.73 9.21 14.43
C ARG A 34 3.41 9.24 15.17
N GLU A 35 3.12 10.39 15.77
CA GLU A 35 1.91 10.58 16.58
C GLU A 35 0.66 10.56 15.70
N LEU A 36 0.67 11.35 14.64
CA LEU A 36 -0.51 11.55 13.80
C LEU A 36 -0.87 10.32 12.98
N ARG A 37 0.12 9.55 12.49
CA ARG A 37 -0.16 8.24 11.88
C ARG A 37 -0.71 7.24 12.88
N GLY A 38 -0.22 7.24 14.11
CA GLY A 38 -0.79 6.40 15.17
C GLY A 38 -2.26 6.71 15.42
N GLN A 39 -2.63 7.99 15.42
CA GLN A 39 -4.02 8.43 15.52
C GLN A 39 -4.85 8.00 14.31
N ASN A 40 -4.34 8.16 13.09
CA ASN A 40 -5.00 7.72 11.86
C ASN A 40 -5.22 6.21 11.84
N LYS A 41 -4.21 5.42 12.22
CA LYS A 41 -4.30 3.96 12.33
C LYS A 41 -5.37 3.53 13.35
N THR A 42 -5.37 4.17 14.51
CA THR A 42 -6.37 3.93 15.56
C THR A 42 -7.79 4.23 15.06
N TYR A 43 -7.96 5.33 14.35
CA TYR A 43 -9.24 5.69 13.76
C TYR A 43 -9.70 4.62 12.75
N LEU A 44 -8.84 4.26 11.80
CA LEU A 44 -9.17 3.28 10.76
C LEU A 44 -9.52 1.91 11.36
N SER A 45 -8.75 1.46 12.35
CA SER A 45 -9.05 0.19 13.04
C SER A 45 -10.41 0.22 13.76
N LYS A 46 -10.80 1.36 14.34
CA LYS A 46 -12.12 1.52 14.95
C LYS A 46 -13.24 1.49 13.91
N GLU A 47 -13.04 2.09 12.73
CA GLU A 47 -14.04 2.08 11.66
C GLU A 47 -14.30 0.65 11.16
N PHE A 48 -13.28 -0.20 11.11
CA PHE A 48 -13.40 -1.60 10.73
C PHE A 48 -13.54 -2.56 11.93
N SER A 49 -13.94 -2.07 13.10
CA SER A 49 -14.23 -2.94 14.25
C SER A 49 -15.44 -3.85 13.97
N SER A 50 -15.46 -5.02 14.64
CA SER A 50 -16.53 -6.00 14.48
C SER A 50 -17.94 -5.39 14.61
N GLN A 51 -18.15 -4.47 15.56
CA GLN A 51 -19.43 -3.80 15.77
C GLN A 51 -19.82 -2.95 14.57
N ARG A 52 -18.91 -2.09 14.06
CA ARG A 52 -19.20 -1.18 12.96
C ARG A 52 -19.42 -1.90 11.64
N VAL A 53 -18.63 -2.93 11.36
CA VAL A 53 -18.80 -3.77 10.17
C VAL A 53 -20.15 -4.48 10.19
N LYS A 54 -20.53 -5.11 11.32
CA LYS A 54 -21.83 -5.79 11.48
C LYS A 54 -23.02 -4.86 11.33
N THR A 55 -22.92 -3.64 11.85
CA THR A 55 -24.00 -2.66 11.77
C THR A 55 -23.97 -1.82 10.48
N LYS A 56 -22.93 -2.01 9.65
CA LYS A 56 -22.65 -1.17 8.45
C LYS A 56 -22.58 0.33 8.78
N PHE A 57 -22.11 0.67 9.96
CA PHE A 57 -22.01 2.04 10.45
C PHE A 57 -20.58 2.58 10.38
N MET A 58 -19.92 2.39 9.24
CA MET A 58 -18.59 2.89 8.96
C MET A 58 -18.67 4.32 8.39
N ASP A 59 -17.56 5.05 8.47
CA ASP A 59 -17.47 6.38 7.88
C ASP A 59 -17.57 6.29 6.35
N ILE A 60 -18.68 6.81 5.80
CA ILE A 60 -18.95 6.78 4.35
C ILE A 60 -17.85 7.51 3.54
N ARG A 61 -17.12 8.43 4.17
CA ARG A 61 -16.04 9.18 3.52
C ARG A 61 -14.81 8.30 3.18
N LEU A 62 -14.74 7.08 3.72
CA LEU A 62 -13.74 6.07 3.33
C LEU A 62 -14.01 5.51 1.92
N PHE A 63 -15.25 5.60 1.46
CA PHE A 63 -15.71 5.03 0.21
C PHE A 63 -16.02 6.13 -0.80
N LYS A 64 -15.84 5.84 -2.08
CA LYS A 64 -16.21 6.76 -3.17
C LYS A 64 -17.63 6.53 -3.65
N GLU A 65 -18.18 5.36 -3.38
CA GLU A 65 -19.49 4.89 -3.82
C GLU A 65 -20.28 4.37 -2.62
N GLU A 66 -21.60 4.41 -2.73
CA GLU A 66 -22.49 3.87 -1.70
C GLU A 66 -22.57 2.34 -1.75
N ASN A 67 -22.29 1.75 -2.92
CA ASN A 67 -22.32 0.31 -3.13
C ASN A 67 -20.95 -0.30 -2.83
N TYR A 68 -20.71 -0.65 -1.59
CA TYR A 68 -19.52 -1.39 -1.17
C TYR A 68 -19.89 -2.58 -0.29
N VAL A 69 -19.03 -3.60 -0.29
CA VAL A 69 -19.13 -4.75 0.60
C VAL A 69 -17.87 -4.83 1.45
N VAL A 70 -18.03 -4.95 2.75
CA VAL A 70 -16.92 -5.17 3.69
C VAL A 70 -17.08 -6.53 4.34
N LYS A 71 -16.01 -7.32 4.35
CA LYS A 71 -15.89 -8.64 4.96
C LYS A 71 -14.73 -8.65 5.93
N GLY A 72 -14.85 -9.45 7.01
CA GLY A 72 -13.87 -9.46 8.09
C GLY A 72 -13.95 -8.21 8.96
N TYR A 73 -13.07 -8.11 9.94
CA TYR A 73 -12.97 -6.95 10.85
C TYR A 73 -11.57 -6.87 11.47
N LEU A 74 -11.27 -5.75 12.13
CA LEU A 74 -10.03 -5.55 12.87
C LEU A 74 -10.33 -5.46 14.37
N ASP A 75 -9.53 -6.18 15.16
CA ASP A 75 -9.44 -5.95 16.59
C ASP A 75 -8.46 -4.79 16.88
N SER A 76 -8.57 -4.21 18.07
CA SER A 76 -7.75 -3.06 18.46
C SER A 76 -6.31 -3.47 18.85
N PHE A 77 -5.54 -4.00 17.93
CA PHE A 77 -4.11 -4.30 18.10
C PHE A 77 -3.26 -3.12 17.63
N TYR A 78 -3.19 -2.07 18.42
CA TYR A 78 -2.52 -0.82 18.06
C TYR A 78 -1.03 -0.99 17.70
N GLU A 79 -0.37 -1.99 18.25
CA GLU A 79 1.06 -2.25 18.02
C GLU A 79 1.33 -3.13 16.80
N ALA A 80 0.32 -3.86 16.32
CA ALA A 80 0.47 -4.69 15.13
C ALA A 80 0.66 -3.81 13.89
N PRO A 81 1.60 -4.13 12.97
CA PRO A 81 1.69 -3.44 11.70
C PRO A 81 0.40 -3.62 10.90
N LEU A 82 -0.13 -2.50 10.41
CA LEU A 82 -1.29 -2.49 9.52
C LEU A 82 -0.81 -2.49 8.08
N ILE A 83 -1.19 -3.51 7.35
CA ILE A 83 -0.85 -3.72 5.96
C ILE A 83 -2.04 -3.33 5.09
N PHE A 84 -1.80 -2.56 4.06
CA PHE A 84 -2.80 -2.21 3.05
C PHE A 84 -2.41 -2.76 1.69
N ALA A 85 -3.35 -3.44 1.03
CA ALA A 85 -3.19 -3.98 -0.30
C ALA A 85 -4.34 -3.50 -1.20
N LYS A 86 -4.02 -2.73 -2.23
CA LYS A 86 -4.99 -2.26 -3.22
C LYS A 86 -4.64 -2.84 -4.59
N PHE A 87 -5.59 -3.57 -5.16
CA PHE A 87 -5.45 -4.22 -6.45
C PHE A 87 -6.53 -3.76 -7.43
N SER A 88 -6.26 -3.91 -8.72
CA SER A 88 -7.32 -4.03 -9.72
C SER A 88 -7.93 -5.44 -9.63
N ASN A 89 -8.83 -5.81 -10.53
CA ASN A 89 -9.40 -7.17 -10.51
C ASN A 89 -8.62 -8.16 -11.42
N ASP A 90 -7.34 -7.87 -11.71
CA ASP A 90 -6.47 -8.73 -12.51
C ASP A 90 -5.54 -9.53 -11.59
N VAL A 91 -5.93 -10.79 -11.32
CA VAL A 91 -5.23 -11.67 -10.36
C VAL A 91 -3.76 -11.87 -10.75
N PHE A 92 -3.47 -12.09 -12.02
CA PHE A 92 -2.10 -12.36 -12.46
C PHE A 92 -1.25 -11.10 -12.47
N LYS A 93 -1.73 -10.05 -13.11
CA LYS A 93 -0.98 -8.80 -13.30
C LYS A 93 -0.62 -8.15 -11.96
N ASP A 94 -1.59 -8.05 -11.07
CA ASP A 94 -1.41 -7.42 -9.77
C ASP A 94 -0.76 -8.36 -8.74
N GLY A 95 -0.63 -9.66 -9.03
CA GLY A 95 -0.07 -10.65 -8.12
C GLY A 95 -0.96 -10.91 -6.91
N ILE A 96 -2.29 -10.86 -7.08
CA ILE A 96 -3.25 -11.10 -6.00
C ILE A 96 -3.05 -12.48 -5.40
N ASP A 97 -2.75 -13.49 -6.20
CA ASP A 97 -2.44 -14.85 -5.78
C ASP A 97 -1.20 -14.91 -4.88
N ILE A 98 -0.16 -14.12 -5.18
CA ILE A 98 1.04 -13.99 -4.35
C ILE A 98 0.70 -13.33 -3.02
N ALA A 99 -0.06 -12.21 -3.06
CA ALA A 99 -0.47 -11.52 -1.84
C ALA A 99 -1.29 -12.44 -0.93
N PHE A 100 -2.28 -13.13 -1.48
CA PHE A 100 -3.16 -14.01 -0.70
C PHE A 100 -2.43 -15.19 -0.10
N SER A 101 -1.58 -15.86 -0.88
CA SER A 101 -0.73 -16.94 -0.39
C SER A 101 0.21 -16.47 0.73
N THR A 102 0.83 -15.30 0.55
CA THR A 102 1.72 -14.70 1.55
C THR A 102 0.99 -14.34 2.84
N ILE A 103 -0.18 -13.70 2.75
CA ILE A 103 -0.99 -13.33 3.91
C ILE A 103 -1.38 -14.58 4.71
N LEU A 104 -1.88 -15.62 4.03
CA LEU A 104 -2.26 -16.89 4.68
C LEU A 104 -1.07 -17.52 5.40
N LYS A 105 0.07 -17.67 4.71
CA LYS A 105 1.27 -18.27 5.31
C LYS A 105 1.75 -17.49 6.54
N LEU A 106 1.71 -16.18 6.52
CA LEU A 106 2.12 -15.36 7.67
C LEU A 106 1.10 -15.41 8.82
N PHE A 107 -0.19 -15.55 8.53
CA PHE A 107 -1.21 -15.77 9.55
C PHE A 107 -1.06 -17.13 10.22
N GLU A 108 -0.80 -18.20 9.44
CA GLU A 108 -0.49 -19.54 9.96
C GLU A 108 0.76 -19.55 10.83
N LEU A 109 1.79 -18.81 10.44
CA LEU A 109 3.00 -18.59 11.25
C LEU A 109 2.76 -17.66 12.46
N ARG A 110 1.50 -17.27 12.70
CA ARG A 110 1.08 -16.39 13.80
C ARG A 110 1.85 -15.09 13.88
N LYS A 111 2.26 -14.54 12.74
CA LYS A 111 2.86 -13.21 12.70
C LYS A 111 1.86 -12.17 13.17
N ASN A 112 2.32 -11.28 14.07
CA ASN A 112 1.50 -10.18 14.56
C ASN A 112 1.37 -9.11 13.46
N MET A 113 0.25 -9.12 12.73
CA MET A 113 -0.08 -8.18 11.68
C MET A 113 -1.58 -8.12 11.42
N GLN A 114 -2.04 -6.99 10.92
CA GLN A 114 -3.40 -6.80 10.41
C GLN A 114 -3.35 -6.42 8.94
N VAL A 115 -4.35 -6.80 8.17
CA VAL A 115 -4.38 -6.59 6.72
C VAL A 115 -5.72 -6.04 6.28
N ILE A 116 -5.68 -4.99 5.44
CA ILE A 116 -6.85 -4.51 4.69
C ILE A 116 -6.57 -4.74 3.21
N VAL A 117 -7.45 -5.46 2.54
CA VAL A 117 -7.40 -5.71 1.09
C VAL A 117 -8.55 -5.01 0.41
N ASN A 118 -8.26 -4.22 -0.62
CA ASN A 118 -9.26 -3.60 -1.46
C ASN A 118 -9.13 -4.08 -2.91
N ILE A 119 -10.21 -4.62 -3.44
CA ILE A 119 -10.35 -5.04 -4.84
C ILE A 119 -11.75 -4.66 -5.31
N PRO A 120 -11.92 -3.55 -6.05
CA PRO A 120 -13.21 -3.19 -6.63
C PRO A 120 -13.73 -4.31 -7.52
N GLU A 121 -15.01 -4.65 -7.36
CA GLU A 121 -15.67 -5.80 -8.04
C GLU A 121 -14.99 -7.16 -7.79
N GLY A 122 -14.19 -7.26 -6.73
CA GLY A 122 -13.41 -8.46 -6.43
C GLY A 122 -14.26 -9.70 -6.19
N LEU A 123 -15.43 -9.55 -5.58
CA LEU A 123 -16.35 -10.68 -5.34
C LEU A 123 -17.01 -11.24 -6.62
N LYS A 124 -16.88 -10.55 -7.76
CA LYS A 124 -17.25 -11.11 -9.07
C LYS A 124 -16.19 -12.10 -9.59
N ASN A 125 -14.97 -12.04 -9.08
CA ASN A 125 -13.89 -12.96 -9.42
C ASN A 125 -13.93 -14.19 -8.52
N ASN A 126 -14.09 -15.38 -9.10
CA ASN A 126 -14.21 -16.63 -8.33
C ASN A 126 -13.01 -16.91 -7.44
N TYR A 127 -11.78 -16.60 -7.86
CA TYR A 127 -10.58 -16.78 -7.06
C TYR A 127 -10.60 -15.90 -5.81
N VAL A 128 -10.92 -14.62 -5.97
CA VAL A 128 -11.01 -13.66 -4.87
C VAL A 128 -12.14 -14.06 -3.92
N LYS A 129 -13.31 -14.41 -4.46
CA LYS A 129 -14.47 -14.85 -3.69
C LYS A 129 -14.16 -16.07 -2.83
N SER A 130 -13.52 -17.09 -3.43
CA SER A 130 -13.14 -18.31 -2.70
C SER A 130 -12.14 -18.01 -1.56
N TRP A 131 -11.20 -17.08 -1.76
CA TRP A 131 -10.28 -16.66 -0.71
C TRP A 131 -11.03 -15.96 0.43
N VAL A 132 -11.94 -15.04 0.13
CA VAL A 132 -12.75 -14.35 1.13
C VAL A 132 -13.61 -15.33 1.92
N GLU A 133 -14.28 -16.28 1.26
CA GLU A 133 -15.06 -17.34 1.91
C GLU A 133 -14.19 -18.21 2.82
N PHE A 134 -12.98 -18.57 2.39
CA PHE A 134 -12.03 -19.30 3.20
C PHE A 134 -11.65 -18.52 4.47
N MET A 135 -11.39 -17.22 4.35
CA MET A 135 -11.05 -16.35 5.47
C MET A 135 -12.22 -16.22 6.46
N GLU A 136 -13.46 -16.04 5.97
CA GLU A 136 -14.67 -15.96 6.80
C GLU A 136 -14.93 -17.26 7.57
N ASN A 137 -14.59 -18.43 7.00
CA ASN A 137 -14.80 -19.72 7.62
C ASN A 137 -13.68 -20.14 8.59
N ASN A 138 -12.64 -19.33 8.73
CA ASN A 138 -11.50 -19.64 9.58
C ASN A 138 -11.35 -18.65 10.73
N SER A 139 -11.96 -18.96 11.87
CA SER A 139 -11.97 -18.09 13.07
C SER A 139 -10.57 -17.79 13.65
N THR A 140 -9.53 -18.54 13.28
CA THR A 140 -8.15 -18.25 13.72
C THR A 140 -7.60 -16.94 13.13
N PHE A 141 -8.24 -16.42 12.09
CA PHE A 141 -7.86 -15.15 11.42
C PHE A 141 -8.76 -13.97 11.84
N ASP A 142 -9.76 -14.21 12.68
CA ASP A 142 -10.68 -13.19 13.16
C ASP A 142 -9.94 -12.00 13.78
N GLY A 143 -10.46 -10.81 13.54
CA GLY A 143 -9.88 -9.56 14.05
C GLY A 143 -8.59 -9.09 13.35
N ARG A 144 -8.15 -9.80 12.31
CA ARG A 144 -6.86 -9.55 11.68
C ARG A 144 -6.94 -9.14 10.21
N TRP A 145 -8.09 -9.21 9.59
CA TRP A 145 -8.26 -8.93 8.18
C TRP A 145 -9.56 -8.22 7.88
N VAL A 146 -9.51 -7.42 6.83
CA VAL A 146 -10.67 -6.78 6.20
C VAL A 146 -10.51 -6.89 4.69
N PHE A 147 -11.57 -7.26 4.01
CA PHE A 147 -11.71 -7.20 2.56
C PHE A 147 -12.77 -6.17 2.19
N ILE A 148 -12.45 -5.32 1.22
CA ILE A 148 -13.35 -4.27 0.73
C ILE A 148 -13.56 -4.46 -0.77
N ASP A 149 -14.79 -4.75 -1.16
CA ASP A 149 -15.26 -4.71 -2.54
C ASP A 149 -15.95 -3.37 -2.78
N GLY A 150 -15.40 -2.55 -3.63
CA GLY A 150 -15.87 -1.20 -3.95
C GLY A 150 -14.74 -0.18 -4.04
N GLU A 151 -15.04 0.97 -4.62
CA GLU A 151 -14.08 2.06 -4.76
C GLU A 151 -13.91 2.81 -3.44
N ILE A 152 -12.66 3.07 -3.07
CA ILE A 152 -12.27 3.71 -1.81
C ILE A 152 -11.46 4.98 -2.01
N ASN A 153 -11.40 5.81 -0.99
CA ASN A 153 -10.46 6.93 -0.88
C ASN A 153 -9.12 6.43 -0.36
N ALA A 154 -8.32 5.82 -1.24
CA ALA A 154 -7.10 5.09 -0.91
C ALA A 154 -6.08 5.88 -0.09
N GLU A 155 -6.04 7.21 -0.22
CA GLU A 155 -5.15 8.09 0.54
C GLU A 155 -5.32 7.95 2.05
N GLN A 156 -6.54 7.76 2.51
CA GLN A 156 -6.85 7.58 3.93
C GLN A 156 -6.30 6.25 4.45
N PHE A 157 -6.37 5.22 3.62
CA PHE A 157 -5.80 3.91 3.94
C PHE A 157 -4.27 3.95 3.95
N TYR A 158 -3.63 4.61 2.99
CA TYR A 158 -2.18 4.80 2.99
C TYR A 158 -1.71 5.62 4.21
N ALA A 159 -2.42 6.70 4.56
CA ALA A 159 -2.07 7.52 5.71
C ALA A 159 -2.21 6.80 7.06
N SER A 160 -2.95 5.70 7.10
CA SER A 160 -3.22 4.92 8.30
C SER A 160 -2.44 3.61 8.36
N SER A 161 -1.84 3.16 7.24
CA SER A 161 -1.18 1.86 7.14
C SER A 161 0.34 1.98 7.20
N ASP A 162 0.98 0.97 7.78
CA ASP A 162 2.43 0.93 7.93
C ASP A 162 3.12 0.41 6.66
N ILE A 163 2.49 -0.55 6.01
CA ILE A 163 3.03 -1.28 4.85
C ILE A 163 2.00 -1.30 3.72
N MET A 164 2.44 -1.13 2.48
CA MET A 164 1.64 -1.43 1.29
C MET A 164 2.22 -2.60 0.52
N LEU A 165 1.35 -3.51 0.05
CA LEU A 165 1.75 -4.67 -0.75
C LEU A 165 1.65 -4.37 -2.24
N LEU A 166 2.74 -4.63 -2.96
CA LEU A 166 2.86 -4.42 -4.40
C LEU A 166 3.48 -5.67 -5.08
N PRO A 167 2.84 -6.86 -5.00
CA PRO A 167 3.39 -8.12 -5.55
C PRO A 167 3.19 -8.24 -7.06
N ARG A 168 3.29 -7.15 -7.79
CA ARG A 168 2.93 -7.06 -9.19
C ARG A 168 3.92 -7.83 -10.08
N ARG A 169 3.40 -8.65 -10.99
CA ARG A 169 4.19 -9.29 -12.05
C ARG A 169 4.44 -8.34 -13.22
N LEU A 170 3.47 -7.52 -13.52
CA LEU A 170 3.57 -6.51 -14.57
C LEU A 170 3.23 -5.16 -13.95
N ASN A 171 4.16 -4.25 -13.99
CA ASN A 171 3.90 -2.87 -13.61
C ASN A 171 4.02 -1.97 -14.82
N SER A 172 2.88 -1.72 -15.43
CA SER A 172 2.70 -0.59 -16.31
C SER A 172 2.51 0.68 -15.45
N SER A 173 2.43 1.80 -15.97
CA SER A 173 2.27 3.16 -15.47
C SER A 173 1.48 3.45 -14.16
N ASN A 174 1.12 2.49 -13.32
CA ASN A 174 0.41 2.79 -12.07
C ASN A 174 1.37 3.33 -11.01
N VAL A 175 1.24 4.61 -10.73
CA VAL A 175 2.06 5.38 -9.79
C VAL A 175 1.36 5.69 -8.46
N GLU A 176 0.21 5.06 -8.20
CA GLU A 176 -0.57 5.32 -6.98
C GLU A 176 0.23 5.02 -5.69
N TYR A 177 1.19 4.07 -5.76
CA TYR A 177 2.08 3.74 -4.65
C TYR A 177 2.96 4.93 -4.22
N LEU A 178 3.29 5.86 -5.12
CA LEU A 178 4.04 7.07 -4.78
C LEU A 178 3.26 7.96 -3.80
N LYS A 179 1.93 7.98 -3.92
CA LYS A 179 1.06 8.65 -2.95
C LYS A 179 1.18 7.98 -1.58
N GLY A 180 1.21 6.65 -1.55
CA GLY A 180 1.42 5.88 -0.34
C GLY A 180 2.78 6.18 0.31
N MET A 181 3.85 6.24 -0.48
CA MET A 181 5.19 6.63 0.00
C MET A 181 5.19 8.03 0.60
N ASN A 182 4.61 9.01 -0.07
CA ASN A 182 4.49 10.38 0.43
C ASN A 182 3.68 10.48 1.74
N LEU A 183 2.82 9.51 2.01
CA LEU A 183 2.07 9.36 3.26
C LEU A 183 2.78 8.42 4.25
N GLY A 184 4.03 8.05 3.99
CA GLY A 184 4.87 7.24 4.85
C GLY A 184 4.44 5.76 4.93
N CYS A 185 3.59 5.27 4.03
CA CYS A 185 3.27 3.86 3.91
C CYS A 185 4.40 3.15 3.13
N ILE A 186 5.06 2.19 3.77
CA ILE A 186 6.28 1.58 3.24
C ILE A 186 5.96 0.51 2.21
N PRO A 187 6.48 0.61 0.97
CA PRO A 187 6.24 -0.40 -0.04
C PRO A 187 7.01 -1.69 0.22
N VAL A 188 6.30 -2.82 0.10
CA VAL A 188 6.89 -4.15 -0.09
C VAL A 188 6.52 -4.57 -1.51
N ALA A 189 7.48 -4.56 -2.41
CA ALA A 189 7.26 -4.62 -3.84
C ALA A 189 7.98 -5.79 -4.51
N SER A 190 7.43 -6.25 -5.62
CA SER A 190 8.19 -7.07 -6.56
C SER A 190 9.19 -6.22 -7.34
N ARG A 191 10.34 -6.81 -7.69
CA ARG A 191 11.37 -6.15 -8.49
C ARG A 191 10.96 -6.14 -9.98
N THR A 192 10.02 -5.28 -10.33
CA THR A 192 9.49 -5.20 -11.70
C THR A 192 9.23 -3.77 -12.16
N GLY A 193 9.58 -3.46 -13.40
CA GLY A 193 9.32 -2.19 -14.06
C GLY A 193 9.63 -0.98 -13.17
N ILE A 194 8.75 -0.01 -13.18
CA ILE A 194 8.92 1.25 -12.43
C ILE A 194 9.07 1.05 -10.91
N LEU A 195 8.55 -0.03 -10.33
CA LEU A 195 8.76 -0.33 -8.91
C LEU A 195 10.24 -0.59 -8.60
N ASN A 196 10.96 -1.26 -9.53
CA ASN A 196 12.37 -1.48 -9.36
C ASN A 196 13.19 -0.19 -9.44
N ASP A 197 12.76 0.75 -10.29
CA ASP A 197 13.49 2.00 -10.56
C ASP A 197 13.26 3.05 -9.45
N THR A 198 12.10 3.04 -8.81
CA THR A 198 11.71 4.07 -7.83
C THR A 198 11.89 3.64 -6.37
N ILE A 199 11.80 2.36 -6.07
CA ILE A 199 11.94 1.85 -4.70
C ILE A 199 13.38 1.41 -4.49
N THR A 200 14.08 2.06 -3.56
CA THR A 200 15.40 1.62 -3.07
C THR A 200 15.18 0.66 -1.90
N ASP A 201 15.69 -0.57 -2.02
CA ASP A 201 15.61 -1.55 -0.94
C ASP A 201 16.51 -1.15 0.23
N ILE A 202 16.01 -1.21 1.46
CA ILE A 202 16.79 -0.87 2.66
C ILE A 202 18.01 -1.77 2.85
N PHE A 203 18.00 -2.99 2.34
CA PHE A 203 19.13 -3.91 2.43
C PHE A 203 20.15 -3.71 1.31
N ASP A 204 19.78 -3.05 0.22
CA ASP A 204 20.70 -2.62 -0.83
C ASP A 204 21.36 -1.28 -0.44
N ASP A 205 20.63 -0.36 0.22
CA ASP A 205 21.13 0.91 0.72
C ASP A 205 20.45 1.27 2.05
N MET A 206 21.18 1.15 3.15
CA MET A 206 20.67 1.42 4.49
C MET A 206 20.41 2.91 4.76
N VAL A 207 20.97 3.81 3.95
CA VAL A 207 20.82 5.27 4.14
C VAL A 207 19.67 5.81 3.31
N LEU A 208 19.58 5.40 2.04
CA LEU A 208 18.58 5.89 1.09
C LEU A 208 17.38 4.96 0.91
N GLY A 209 17.40 3.79 1.56
CA GLY A 209 16.30 2.83 1.48
C GLY A 209 14.95 3.44 1.81
N CYS A 210 13.96 3.22 0.95
CA CYS A 210 12.60 3.73 1.10
C CYS A 210 11.52 2.62 1.02
N GLY A 211 11.94 1.34 0.95
CA GLY A 211 11.05 0.20 0.89
C GLY A 211 11.78 -1.13 0.89
N PHE A 212 11.08 -2.17 0.48
CA PHE A 212 11.58 -3.54 0.35
C PHE A 212 11.25 -4.08 -1.02
N LYS A 213 12.19 -4.84 -1.61
CA LYS A 213 11.99 -5.49 -2.92
C LYS A 213 12.29 -6.98 -2.88
N THR A 214 11.60 -7.77 -3.72
CA THR A 214 11.99 -9.15 -4.00
C THR A 214 13.36 -9.20 -4.68
N ARG A 215 14.06 -10.34 -4.58
CA ARG A 215 15.37 -10.51 -5.21
C ARG A 215 15.28 -10.51 -6.73
N ASP A 216 14.34 -11.29 -7.26
CA ASP A 216 14.18 -11.53 -8.68
C ASP A 216 12.81 -11.09 -9.20
N LEU A 217 12.68 -11.07 -10.51
CA LEU A 217 11.38 -10.96 -11.19
C LEU A 217 10.50 -12.16 -10.84
N ILE A 218 9.26 -11.85 -10.46
CA ILE A 218 8.28 -12.83 -10.01
C ILE A 218 7.56 -13.44 -11.23
N LEU A 219 8.20 -14.42 -11.90
CA LEU A 219 7.60 -15.11 -13.04
C LEU A 219 7.04 -16.50 -12.68
N ASN A 220 7.63 -17.19 -11.72
CA ASN A 220 7.21 -18.51 -11.27
C ASN A 220 6.47 -18.41 -9.95
N ASN A 221 5.25 -18.98 -9.85
CA ASN A 221 4.36 -18.81 -8.70
C ASN A 221 4.94 -19.33 -7.38
N GLU A 222 5.56 -20.50 -7.33
CA GLU A 222 6.07 -21.05 -6.07
C GLU A 222 7.24 -20.23 -5.52
N LYS A 223 8.25 -19.99 -6.35
CA LYS A 223 9.41 -19.17 -5.98
C LYS A 223 9.01 -17.73 -5.67
N ALA A 224 8.02 -17.20 -6.39
CA ALA A 224 7.46 -15.87 -6.15
C ALA A 224 6.85 -15.76 -4.76
N ASN A 225 6.02 -16.74 -4.36
CA ASN A 225 5.37 -16.77 -3.05
C ASN A 225 6.41 -16.84 -1.93
N GLU A 226 7.45 -17.66 -2.08
CA GLU A 226 8.53 -17.80 -1.10
C GLU A 226 9.33 -16.51 -0.95
N ASP A 227 9.73 -15.92 -2.07
CA ASP A 227 10.54 -14.70 -2.07
C ASP A 227 9.74 -13.52 -1.51
N TYR A 228 8.48 -13.35 -1.94
CA TYR A 228 7.62 -12.28 -1.42
C TYR A 228 7.30 -12.45 0.06
N THR A 229 7.04 -13.69 0.52
CA THR A 229 6.84 -14.01 1.94
C THR A 229 8.11 -13.68 2.76
N SER A 230 9.28 -14.01 2.22
CA SER A 230 10.57 -13.70 2.87
C SER A 230 10.75 -12.18 3.04
N VAL A 231 10.48 -11.41 1.99
CA VAL A 231 10.62 -9.94 2.00
C VAL A 231 9.63 -9.31 2.97
N LEU A 232 8.36 -9.71 2.95
CA LEU A 232 7.37 -9.19 3.90
C LEU A 232 7.73 -9.57 5.35
N THR A 233 8.26 -10.78 5.56
CA THR A 233 8.75 -11.19 6.89
C THR A 233 9.88 -10.27 7.39
N LYS A 234 10.82 -9.89 6.51
CA LYS A 234 11.88 -8.93 6.86
C LYS A 234 11.33 -7.55 7.21
N ALA A 235 10.33 -7.07 6.46
CA ALA A 235 9.67 -5.81 6.75
C ALA A 235 8.98 -5.83 8.13
N LEU A 236 8.23 -6.90 8.44
CA LEU A 236 7.58 -7.09 9.74
C LEU A 236 8.60 -7.16 10.89
N ASN A 237 9.71 -7.87 10.69
CA ASN A 237 10.78 -7.96 11.68
C ASN A 237 11.45 -6.59 11.92
N LEU A 238 11.70 -5.81 10.87
CA LEU A 238 12.27 -4.47 11.00
C LEU A 238 11.31 -3.53 11.73
N TYR A 239 10.03 -3.56 11.39
CA TYR A 239 8.99 -2.80 12.08
C TYR A 239 8.98 -3.08 13.59
N THR A 240 9.02 -4.36 13.96
CA THR A 240 8.90 -4.78 15.37
C THR A 240 10.17 -4.53 16.17
N ASN A 241 11.35 -4.77 15.58
CA ASN A 241 12.60 -4.87 16.32
C ASN A 241 13.51 -3.64 16.17
N ASN A 242 13.29 -2.78 15.19
CA ASN A 242 14.19 -1.65 14.93
C ASN A 242 13.42 -0.38 14.49
N SER A 243 12.88 0.30 15.48
CA SER A 243 12.12 1.54 15.27
C SER A 243 12.94 2.65 14.62
N SER A 244 14.24 2.73 14.86
CA SER A 244 15.10 3.74 14.25
C SER A 244 15.24 3.56 12.75
N SER A 245 15.53 2.34 12.29
CA SER A 245 15.61 2.03 10.87
C SER A 245 14.23 2.14 10.19
N TRP A 246 13.16 1.75 10.88
CA TRP A 246 11.81 1.93 10.37
C TRP A 246 11.44 3.40 10.17
N ASN A 247 11.81 4.27 11.12
CA ASN A 247 11.58 5.71 10.99
C ASN A 247 12.41 6.34 9.87
N LEU A 248 13.62 5.84 9.63
CA LEU A 248 14.45 6.28 8.50
C LEU A 248 13.78 5.92 7.17
N LEU A 249 13.26 4.68 7.03
CA LEU A 249 12.47 4.26 5.87
C LEU A 249 11.30 5.21 5.62
N ILE A 250 10.52 5.53 6.66
CA ILE A 250 9.39 6.44 6.52
C ILE A 250 9.85 7.82 6.04
N LYS A 251 10.90 8.37 6.64
CA LYS A 251 11.44 9.67 6.23
C LYS A 251 11.90 9.66 4.78
N ASN A 252 12.61 8.63 4.36
CA ASN A 252 13.07 8.50 2.98
C ASN A 252 11.90 8.35 2.00
N ALA A 253 10.89 7.53 2.33
CA ALA A 253 9.70 7.38 1.51
C ALA A 253 8.91 8.69 1.38
N MET A 254 8.73 9.44 2.47
CA MET A 254 8.02 10.73 2.47
C MET A 254 8.79 11.83 1.74
N ASN A 255 10.12 11.78 1.76
CA ASN A 255 10.98 12.75 1.07
C ASN A 255 11.26 12.37 -0.39
N TYR A 256 10.83 11.18 -0.84
CA TYR A 256 10.97 10.82 -2.24
C TYR A 256 10.27 11.85 -3.13
N ASP A 257 11.07 12.55 -3.95
CA ASP A 257 10.53 13.55 -4.88
C ASP A 257 9.92 12.87 -6.09
N SER A 258 8.60 12.70 -6.04
CA SER A 258 7.80 12.21 -7.16
C SER A 258 7.10 13.34 -7.92
N SER A 259 7.45 14.58 -7.65
CA SER A 259 6.86 15.74 -8.34
C SER A 259 7.42 15.90 -9.76
N TRP A 260 6.63 16.52 -10.61
CA TRP A 260 7.10 17.03 -11.90
C TRP A 260 8.02 18.23 -11.66
N ASN A 261 9.29 17.96 -11.39
CA ASN A 261 10.31 18.99 -11.25
C ASN A 261 10.89 19.40 -12.61
N PHE A 262 11.69 20.46 -12.60
CA PHE A 262 12.30 21.01 -13.80
C PHE A 262 13.19 19.98 -14.55
N GLU A 263 13.91 19.16 -13.81
CA GLU A 263 14.80 18.12 -14.36
C GLU A 263 14.05 17.06 -15.17
N ILE A 264 12.91 16.60 -14.66
CA ILE A 264 12.06 15.65 -15.39
C ILE A 264 11.47 16.30 -16.65
N ILE A 265 11.06 17.57 -16.56
CA ILE A 265 10.51 18.30 -17.70
C ILE A 265 11.59 18.50 -18.76
N GLU A 266 12.83 18.81 -18.39
CA GLU A 266 13.94 18.94 -19.35
C GLU A 266 14.21 17.61 -20.07
N LYS A 267 14.28 16.48 -19.36
CA LYS A 267 14.45 15.15 -19.99
C LYS A 267 13.36 14.82 -21.00
N TYR A 268 12.12 15.21 -20.73
CA TYR A 268 11.03 15.05 -21.71
C TYR A 268 11.18 15.99 -22.91
N ASN A 269 11.59 17.24 -22.68
CA ASN A 269 11.85 18.16 -23.78
C ASN A 269 12.98 17.67 -24.68
N GLU A 270 14.08 17.18 -24.11
CA GLU A 270 15.18 16.56 -24.86
C GLU A 270 14.71 15.37 -25.71
N LEU A 271 13.83 14.50 -25.16
CA LEU A 271 13.23 13.39 -25.92
C LEU A 271 12.36 13.87 -27.08
N TYR A 272 11.59 14.96 -26.89
CA TYR A 272 10.77 15.53 -27.96
C TYR A 272 11.58 16.25 -29.03
N GLU A 273 12.76 16.77 -28.69
CA GLU A 273 13.67 17.41 -29.67
C GLU A 273 14.40 16.36 -30.54
N LEU A 274 14.46 15.10 -30.10
CA LEU A 274 15.06 13.98 -30.84
C LEU A 274 14.07 13.30 -31.82
N LEU A 275 12.80 13.64 -31.79
CA LEU A 275 11.74 13.15 -32.69
C LEU A 275 11.47 14.12 -33.84
#